data_1bc4395356062cbf2a4b8a983988d195
#
_entry.id   1bc4395356062cbf2a4b8a983988d195
#
_cell.length_a   1.000
_cell.length_b   1.000
_cell.length_c   1.000
_cell.angle_alpha   90.00
_cell.angle_beta   90.00
_cell.angle_gamma   90.00
#
_symmetry.space_group_name_H-M   'P 1'
#
loop_
_entity.id
_entity.type
_entity.pdbx_description
1 polymer ?
#
loop_
_entity_poly.entity_id
_entity_poly.type
_entity_poly.pdbx_seq_one_letter_code
_entity_poly.pdbx_strand_id
1 'polypeptide(L)'
;MTIRYRVCDLLWRPAGVVVRFVAVCHPIRGNIILMSTDINLGGLEIIQVYGLRFKIEYAFKQAIRTLGAFGYHFWLKAMTPIRRGSGDQYTHREPLDYREAVARKIHAYHVFIQAGIICQGMLQYLSVTCTAHVWSCFHSWLRTARYGIPPSEFVTAKAVREALPQFLLARAATHIFAKFIVERQDPGQMGQFGMAA
;
A
#
# COMPACT_ATOMS: atom_id res chain seq x y z
N MET A 1 -13.78 29.07 -0.55
CA MET A 1 -13.42 28.91 0.86
C MET A 1 -12.07 29.57 1.06
N THR A 2 -11.94 30.53 1.98
CA THR A 2 -10.70 31.28 2.19
C THR A 2 -10.02 30.79 3.45
N ILE A 3 -8.73 30.43 3.32
CA ILE A 3 -7.87 30.02 4.43
C ILE A 3 -6.88 31.15 4.68
N ARG A 4 -6.73 31.57 5.94
CA ARG A 4 -5.71 32.56 6.35
C ARG A 4 -4.53 31.80 6.94
N TYR A 5 -3.32 32.21 6.59
CA TYR A 5 -2.11 31.62 7.17
C TYR A 5 -1.02 32.66 7.39
N ARG A 6 -0.11 32.38 8.31
CA ARG A 6 1.08 33.17 8.60
C ARG A 6 2.30 32.25 8.64
N VAL A 7 3.39 32.71 8.04
CA VAL A 7 4.67 31.98 8.01
C VAL A 7 5.64 32.68 8.97
N CYS A 8 6.40 31.89 9.73
CA CYS A 8 7.52 32.38 10.54
C CYS A 8 8.62 31.30 10.62
N ASP A 9 9.86 31.77 10.57
CA ASP A 9 11.03 30.90 10.71
C ASP A 9 11.55 31.06 12.13
N LEU A 10 11.65 29.94 12.87
CA LEU A 10 12.02 29.92 14.30
C LEU A 10 13.07 28.83 14.55
N LEU A 11 13.94 29.08 15.51
CA LEU A 11 14.89 28.08 15.99
C LEU A 11 14.14 26.97 16.75
N TRP A 12 14.20 25.76 16.22
CA TRP A 12 13.69 24.56 16.89
C TRP A 12 14.74 24.03 17.85
N ARG A 13 14.64 24.41 19.11
CA ARG A 13 15.63 24.08 20.14
C ARG A 13 16.01 22.61 20.26
N PRO A 14 15.08 21.63 20.18
CA PRO A 14 15.44 20.20 20.28
C PRO A 14 16.42 19.71 19.21
N ALA A 15 16.36 20.32 18.01
CA ALA A 15 17.23 19.93 16.89
C ALA A 15 18.34 20.96 16.60
N GLY A 16 18.30 22.14 17.24
CA GLY A 16 19.29 23.21 17.04
C GLY A 16 19.27 23.85 15.64
N VAL A 17 18.18 23.65 14.88
CA VAL A 17 18.04 24.15 13.50
C VAL A 17 16.86 25.12 13.35
N VAL A 18 16.97 26.01 12.37
CA VAL A 18 15.85 26.87 11.98
C VAL A 18 14.86 26.06 11.16
N VAL A 19 13.59 26.15 11.53
CA VAL A 19 12.49 25.49 10.83
C VAL A 19 11.40 26.51 10.51
N ARG A 20 10.66 26.26 9.45
CA ARG A 20 9.53 27.09 9.05
C ARG A 20 8.25 26.60 9.67
N PHE A 21 7.57 27.49 10.39
CA PHE A 21 6.22 27.27 10.91
C PHE A 21 5.19 27.99 10.04
N VAL A 22 4.07 27.31 9.81
CA VAL A 22 2.90 27.88 9.13
C VAL A 22 1.70 27.74 10.05
N ALA A 23 1.29 28.86 10.64
CA ALA A 23 0.05 28.92 11.41
C ALA A 23 -1.12 29.12 10.44
N VAL A 24 -2.06 28.18 10.43
CA VAL A 24 -3.20 28.14 9.51
C VAL A 24 -4.48 28.29 10.32
N CYS A 25 -5.32 29.27 9.93
CA CYS A 25 -6.69 29.41 10.44
C CYS A 25 -7.66 28.84 9.42
N HIS A 26 -8.17 27.63 9.71
CA HIS A 26 -9.13 26.96 8.86
C HIS A 26 -10.55 27.15 9.41
N PRO A 27 -11.53 27.61 8.60
CA PRO A 27 -12.87 27.97 9.09
C PRO A 27 -13.66 26.82 9.72
N ILE A 28 -13.37 25.56 9.34
CA ILE A 28 -14.06 24.38 9.86
C ILE A 28 -13.16 23.57 10.83
N ARG A 29 -11.85 23.48 10.54
CA ARG A 29 -10.90 22.64 11.31
C ARG A 29 -10.19 23.38 12.43
N GLY A 30 -10.44 24.68 12.57
CA GLY A 30 -9.79 25.52 13.58
C GLY A 30 -8.33 25.85 13.24
N ASN A 31 -7.55 26.17 14.27
CA ASN A 31 -6.17 26.58 14.13
C ASN A 31 -5.23 25.38 14.08
N ILE A 32 -4.34 25.35 13.09
CA ILE A 32 -3.38 24.28 12.86
C ILE A 32 -2.00 24.92 12.72
N ILE A 33 -0.99 24.33 13.33
CA ILE A 33 0.41 24.72 13.14
C ILE A 33 1.11 23.60 12.37
N LEU A 34 1.67 23.94 11.21
CA LEU A 34 2.49 23.05 10.40
C LEU A 34 3.95 23.44 10.55
N MET A 35 4.84 22.48 10.41
CA MET A 35 6.29 22.70 10.49
C MET A 35 6.96 22.04 9.29
N SER A 36 7.94 22.73 8.70
CA SER A 36 8.83 22.20 7.67
C SER A 36 10.28 22.42 8.05
N THR A 37 11.12 21.43 7.84
CA THR A 37 12.58 21.53 7.93
C THR A 37 13.18 22.16 6.68
N ASP A 38 12.46 22.14 5.56
CA ASP A 38 12.84 22.86 4.35
C ASP A 38 12.26 24.27 4.39
N ILE A 39 13.14 25.23 4.61
CA ILE A 39 12.82 26.66 4.68
C ILE A 39 12.66 27.30 3.29
N ASN A 40 12.94 26.59 2.20
CA ASN A 40 12.72 27.08 0.85
C ASN A 40 11.27 26.94 0.40
N LEU A 41 10.51 26.01 1.02
CA LEU A 41 9.10 25.81 0.70
C LEU A 41 8.26 27.00 1.14
N GLY A 42 7.41 27.52 0.26
CA GLY A 42 6.42 28.56 0.58
C GLY A 42 5.33 28.05 1.53
N GLY A 43 4.70 28.95 2.27
CA GLY A 43 3.66 28.56 3.23
C GLY A 43 2.48 27.83 2.58
N LEU A 44 2.09 28.21 1.37
CA LEU A 44 1.03 27.53 0.62
C LEU A 44 1.45 26.12 0.20
N GLU A 45 2.69 25.94 -0.23
CA GLU A 45 3.24 24.64 -0.60
C GLU A 45 3.26 23.69 0.60
N ILE A 46 3.68 24.18 1.77
CA ILE A 46 3.64 23.39 3.02
C ILE A 46 2.22 22.95 3.35
N ILE A 47 1.22 23.82 3.20
CA ILE A 47 -0.19 23.47 3.41
C ILE A 47 -0.65 22.40 2.42
N GLN A 48 -0.26 22.51 1.15
CA GLN A 48 -0.60 21.53 0.10
C GLN A 48 0.05 20.18 0.36
N VAL A 49 1.36 20.15 0.66
CA VAL A 49 2.10 18.93 1.01
C VAL A 49 1.50 18.24 2.24
N TYR A 50 1.14 19.00 3.27
CA TYR A 50 0.47 18.43 4.43
C TYR A 50 -0.89 17.84 4.08
N GLY A 51 -1.63 18.45 3.16
CA GLY A 51 -2.89 17.87 2.63
C GLY A 51 -2.70 16.53 1.94
N LEU A 52 -1.54 16.27 1.36
CA LEU A 52 -1.20 14.97 0.75
C LEU A 52 -0.88 13.87 1.79
N ARG A 53 -0.48 14.24 3.00
CA ARG A 53 -0.16 13.28 4.07
C ARG A 53 -1.30 12.30 4.34
N PHE A 54 -2.53 12.78 4.36
CA PHE A 54 -3.70 11.93 4.55
C PHE A 54 -3.83 10.86 3.45
N LYS A 55 -3.44 11.19 2.22
CA LYS A 55 -3.43 10.23 1.10
C LYS A 55 -2.40 9.11 1.33
N ILE A 56 -1.25 9.44 1.92
CA ILE A 56 -0.21 8.45 2.27
C ILE A 56 -0.76 7.50 3.34
N GLU A 57 -1.34 8.02 4.42
CA GLU A 57 -1.93 7.20 5.49
C GLU A 57 -3.06 6.30 4.95
N TYR A 58 -3.90 6.83 4.05
CA TYR A 58 -4.93 6.05 3.39
C TYR A 58 -4.35 4.97 2.47
N ALA A 59 -3.30 5.28 1.70
CA ALA A 59 -2.62 4.32 0.85
C ALA A 59 -2.01 3.17 1.67
N PHE A 60 -1.34 3.45 2.79
CA PHE A 60 -0.86 2.42 3.72
C PHE A 60 -1.99 1.52 4.24
N LYS A 61 -3.09 2.13 4.67
CA LYS A 61 -4.27 1.38 5.12
C LYS A 61 -4.82 0.44 4.05
N GLN A 62 -4.88 0.90 2.80
CA GLN A 62 -5.32 0.08 1.67
C GLN A 62 -4.31 -1.01 1.32
N ALA A 63 -3.01 -0.72 1.33
CA ALA A 63 -1.97 -1.71 1.13
C ALA A 63 -2.07 -2.88 2.13
N ILE A 64 -2.32 -2.57 3.40
CA ILE A 64 -2.51 -3.59 4.45
C ILE A 64 -3.81 -4.38 4.22
N ARG A 65 -4.93 -3.69 4.00
CA ARG A 65 -6.26 -4.32 4.00
C ARG A 65 -6.59 -5.04 2.70
N THR A 66 -6.16 -4.51 1.57
CA THR A 66 -6.50 -5.02 0.24
C THR A 66 -5.48 -6.02 -0.27
N LEU A 67 -4.20 -5.75 -0.03
CA LEU A 67 -3.10 -6.54 -0.56
C LEU A 67 -2.36 -7.37 0.50
N GLY A 68 -2.50 -7.05 1.78
CA GLY A 68 -1.72 -7.68 2.83
C GLY A 68 -0.22 -7.33 2.75
N ALA A 69 0.14 -6.15 2.24
CA ALA A 69 1.52 -5.76 1.93
C ALA A 69 2.49 -5.86 3.10
N PHE A 70 2.02 -5.80 4.35
CA PHE A 70 2.84 -5.96 5.54
C PHE A 70 2.52 -7.26 6.30
N GLY A 71 1.76 -8.16 5.69
CA GLY A 71 1.35 -9.43 6.28
C GLY A 71 2.36 -10.56 6.11
N TYR A 72 3.54 -10.29 5.55
CA TYR A 72 4.57 -11.30 5.39
C TYR A 72 5.19 -11.63 6.76
N HIS A 73 4.95 -12.84 7.22
CA HIS A 73 5.58 -13.38 8.42
C HIS A 73 6.69 -14.35 7.99
N PHE A 74 7.90 -14.08 8.44
CA PHE A 74 8.98 -15.02 8.24
C PHE A 74 9.46 -15.59 9.57
N TRP A 75 9.77 -16.88 9.53
CA TRP A 75 10.38 -17.59 10.63
C TRP A 75 11.81 -17.93 10.25
N LEU A 76 12.75 -17.56 11.08
CA LEU A 76 14.13 -18.01 10.98
C LEU A 76 14.35 -19.03 12.10
N LYS A 77 14.47 -20.32 11.71
CA LYS A 77 14.64 -21.42 12.67
C LYS A 77 15.83 -21.22 13.62
N ALA A 78 16.87 -20.53 13.13
CA ALA A 78 18.07 -20.21 13.90
C ALA A 78 17.93 -19.00 14.80
N MET A 79 16.87 -18.18 14.70
CA MET A 79 16.68 -17.03 15.57
C MET A 79 16.36 -17.46 17.00
N THR A 80 17.15 -16.97 17.93
CA THR A 80 16.84 -17.12 19.37
C THR A 80 15.66 -16.23 19.71
N PRO A 81 14.54 -16.79 20.22
CA PRO A 81 13.40 -15.98 20.60
C PRO A 81 13.77 -15.06 21.77
N ILE A 82 13.47 -13.78 21.65
CA ILE A 82 13.61 -12.81 22.73
C ILE A 82 12.25 -12.49 23.33
N ARG A 83 12.25 -12.26 24.64
CA ARG A 83 11.04 -11.84 25.34
C ARG A 83 10.65 -10.43 24.89
N ARG A 84 9.36 -10.20 24.65
CA ARG A 84 8.84 -8.88 24.29
C ARG A 84 9.22 -7.85 25.36
N GLY A 85 9.86 -6.77 24.95
CA GLY A 85 10.34 -5.71 25.84
C GLY A 85 11.69 -5.96 26.50
N SER A 86 12.40 -7.05 26.17
CA SER A 86 13.74 -7.36 26.72
C SER A 86 14.91 -6.63 26.03
N GLY A 87 14.62 -5.67 25.14
CA GLY A 87 15.62 -4.93 24.39
C GLY A 87 15.91 -5.50 22.99
N ASP A 88 16.95 -5.02 22.35
CA ASP A 88 17.32 -5.37 20.98
C ASP A 88 18.25 -6.58 20.93
N GLN A 89 18.13 -7.36 19.84
CA GLN A 89 19.15 -8.34 19.49
C GLN A 89 20.31 -7.65 18.78
N TYR A 90 21.49 -7.82 19.35
CA TYR A 90 22.72 -7.29 18.78
C TYR A 90 23.30 -8.24 17.73
N THR A 91 22.67 -8.27 16.54
CA THR A 91 23.04 -9.18 15.44
C THR A 91 24.50 -9.10 15.03
N HIS A 92 25.19 -7.96 15.25
CA HIS A 92 26.61 -7.79 14.97
C HIS A 92 27.52 -8.68 15.84
N ARG A 93 27.01 -9.21 16.96
CA ARG A 93 27.72 -10.12 17.87
C ARG A 93 27.53 -11.59 17.51
N GLU A 94 26.63 -11.87 16.58
CA GLU A 94 26.31 -13.24 16.15
C GLU A 94 27.25 -13.73 15.06
N PRO A 95 27.41 -15.06 14.87
CA PRO A 95 28.20 -15.65 13.80
C PRO A 95 27.80 -15.15 12.40
N LEU A 96 28.72 -15.22 11.45
CA LEU A 96 28.53 -14.68 10.11
C LEU A 96 27.36 -15.33 9.37
N ASP A 97 27.25 -16.66 9.44
CA ASP A 97 26.17 -17.44 8.83
C ASP A 97 24.79 -17.03 9.34
N TYR A 98 24.68 -16.76 10.65
CA TYR A 98 23.46 -16.25 11.27
C TYR A 98 23.11 -14.85 10.72
N ARG A 99 24.09 -13.93 10.67
CA ARG A 99 23.90 -12.57 10.16
C ARG A 99 23.46 -12.59 8.70
N GLU A 100 24.07 -13.44 7.87
CA GLU A 100 23.67 -13.61 6.47
C GLU A 100 22.26 -14.18 6.33
N ALA A 101 21.89 -15.14 7.17
CA ALA A 101 20.54 -15.69 7.17
C ALA A 101 19.49 -14.62 7.53
N VAL A 102 19.76 -13.76 8.50
CA VAL A 102 18.92 -12.62 8.87
C VAL A 102 18.83 -11.63 7.70
N ALA A 103 19.97 -11.26 7.10
CA ALA A 103 20.03 -10.32 5.96
C ALA A 103 19.18 -10.83 4.78
N ARG A 104 19.26 -12.12 4.42
CA ARG A 104 18.43 -12.73 3.38
C ARG A 104 16.93 -12.62 3.69
N LYS A 105 16.53 -12.79 4.96
CA LYS A 105 15.12 -12.67 5.37
C LYS A 105 14.64 -11.22 5.32
N ILE A 106 15.45 -10.27 5.74
CA ILE A 106 15.16 -8.84 5.63
C ILE A 106 14.99 -8.46 4.15
N HIS A 107 15.89 -8.93 3.29
CA HIS A 107 15.79 -8.69 1.85
C HIS A 107 14.48 -9.24 1.26
N ALA A 108 14.12 -10.48 1.59
CA ALA A 108 12.86 -11.08 1.16
C ALA A 108 11.63 -10.27 1.63
N TYR A 109 11.67 -9.74 2.85
CA TYR A 109 10.62 -8.86 3.37
C TYR A 109 10.52 -7.55 2.58
N HIS A 110 11.65 -6.93 2.27
CA HIS A 110 11.67 -5.72 1.45
C HIS A 110 11.11 -5.97 0.05
N VAL A 111 11.50 -7.07 -0.60
CA VAL A 111 10.97 -7.46 -1.92
C VAL A 111 9.45 -7.66 -1.86
N PHE A 112 8.95 -8.30 -0.80
CA PHE A 112 7.51 -8.50 -0.60
C PHE A 112 6.76 -7.17 -0.47
N ILE A 113 7.28 -6.23 0.33
CA ILE A 113 6.67 -4.90 0.48
C ILE A 113 6.68 -4.14 -0.85
N GLN A 114 7.82 -4.13 -1.56
CA GLN A 114 7.94 -3.47 -2.86
C GLN A 114 6.97 -4.05 -3.88
N ALA A 115 6.85 -5.36 -3.96
CA ALA A 115 5.87 -6.02 -4.82
C ALA A 115 4.43 -5.62 -4.47
N GLY A 116 4.11 -5.51 -3.17
CA GLY A 116 2.82 -5.03 -2.68
C GLY A 116 2.52 -3.59 -3.13
N ILE A 117 3.49 -2.68 -3.02
CA ILE A 117 3.34 -1.28 -3.43
C ILE A 117 3.16 -1.18 -4.96
N ILE A 118 3.91 -1.95 -5.74
CA ILE A 118 3.76 -2.01 -7.21
C ILE A 118 2.36 -2.53 -7.56
N CYS A 119 1.92 -3.60 -6.92
CA CYS A 119 0.58 -4.15 -7.12
C CYS A 119 -0.51 -3.12 -6.80
N GLN A 120 -0.36 -2.35 -5.72
CA GLN A 120 -1.27 -1.26 -5.37
C GLN A 120 -1.34 -0.20 -6.47
N GLY A 121 -0.19 0.24 -6.98
CA GLY A 121 -0.12 1.17 -8.11
C GLY A 121 -0.83 0.63 -9.36
N MET A 122 -0.66 -0.65 -9.66
CA MET A 122 -1.36 -1.32 -10.76
C MET A 122 -2.88 -1.33 -10.56
N LEU A 123 -3.37 -1.61 -9.35
CA LEU A 123 -4.80 -1.56 -9.06
C LEU A 123 -5.38 -0.16 -9.23
N GLN A 124 -4.66 0.87 -8.79
CA GLN A 124 -5.05 2.27 -8.98
C GLN A 124 -5.08 2.63 -10.48
N TYR A 125 -4.06 2.23 -11.21
CA TYR A 125 -3.99 2.44 -12.66
C TYR A 125 -5.18 1.79 -13.38
N LEU A 126 -5.45 0.52 -13.12
CA LEU A 126 -6.58 -0.21 -13.70
C LEU A 126 -7.94 0.42 -13.34
N SER A 127 -8.08 0.88 -12.09
CA SER A 127 -9.28 1.57 -11.63
C SER A 127 -9.61 2.79 -12.47
N VAL A 128 -8.61 3.58 -12.86
CA VAL A 128 -8.79 4.84 -13.59
C VAL A 128 -8.86 4.59 -15.10
N THR A 129 -7.98 3.75 -15.65
CA THR A 129 -7.87 3.55 -17.10
C THR A 129 -8.85 2.52 -17.66
N CYS A 130 -9.25 1.53 -16.85
CA CYS A 130 -10.12 0.43 -17.25
C CYS A 130 -11.42 0.38 -16.43
N THR A 131 -11.94 1.53 -16.00
CA THR A 131 -13.08 1.68 -15.09
C THR A 131 -14.27 0.80 -15.45
N ALA A 132 -14.75 0.87 -16.70
CA ALA A 132 -15.92 0.11 -17.16
C ALA A 132 -15.65 -1.40 -17.15
N HIS A 133 -14.44 -1.81 -17.56
CA HIS A 133 -14.05 -3.21 -17.59
C HIS A 133 -13.90 -3.79 -16.18
N VAL A 134 -13.32 -3.02 -15.24
CA VAL A 134 -13.25 -3.44 -13.83
C VAL A 134 -14.65 -3.65 -13.25
N TRP A 135 -15.59 -2.76 -13.54
CA TRP A 135 -16.96 -2.92 -13.08
C TRP A 135 -17.68 -4.12 -13.71
N SER A 136 -17.42 -4.43 -14.98
CA SER A 136 -18.00 -5.60 -15.65
C SER A 136 -17.48 -6.93 -15.08
N CYS A 137 -16.26 -6.95 -14.55
CA CYS A 137 -15.68 -8.12 -13.88
C CYS A 137 -15.98 -8.19 -12.37
N PHE A 138 -16.72 -7.22 -11.82
CA PHE A 138 -17.03 -7.19 -10.39
C PHE A 138 -18.43 -7.78 -10.11
N HIS A 139 -18.49 -9.02 -9.69
CA HIS A 139 -19.72 -9.76 -9.43
C HIS A 139 -20.00 -9.88 -7.93
N SER A 140 -20.17 -8.75 -7.23
CA SER A 140 -20.44 -8.78 -5.79
C SER A 140 -21.62 -7.91 -5.41
N TRP A 141 -22.54 -8.47 -4.67
CA TRP A 141 -23.70 -7.78 -4.10
C TRP A 141 -23.34 -6.74 -3.03
N LEU A 142 -22.11 -6.77 -2.50
CA LEU A 142 -21.64 -5.86 -1.46
C LEU A 142 -21.56 -4.41 -1.90
N ARG A 143 -21.51 -4.14 -3.21
CA ARG A 143 -21.45 -2.78 -3.75
C ARG A 143 -22.19 -2.70 -5.08
N THR A 144 -22.95 -1.62 -5.22
CA THR A 144 -23.57 -1.27 -6.49
C THR A 144 -22.51 -0.84 -7.52
N ALA A 145 -22.56 -1.41 -8.70
CA ALA A 145 -21.71 -1.00 -9.82
C ALA A 145 -22.02 0.45 -10.23
N ARG A 146 -20.97 1.25 -10.44
CA ARG A 146 -21.04 2.65 -10.85
C ARG A 146 -20.12 2.87 -12.05
N TYR A 147 -20.54 2.45 -13.22
CA TYR A 147 -19.72 2.37 -14.43
C TYR A 147 -19.00 3.67 -14.83
N GLY A 148 -19.51 4.83 -14.44
CA GLY A 148 -18.89 6.14 -14.72
C GLY A 148 -17.93 6.65 -13.65
N ILE A 149 -17.71 5.91 -12.56
CA ILE A 149 -16.87 6.34 -11.44
C ILE A 149 -15.76 5.32 -11.22
N PRO A 150 -14.47 5.74 -11.14
CA PRO A 150 -13.39 4.83 -10.83
C PRO A 150 -13.66 4.02 -9.56
N PRO A 151 -13.58 2.67 -9.63
CA PRO A 151 -13.81 1.81 -8.48
C PRO A 151 -12.69 1.96 -7.44
N SER A 152 -12.98 1.61 -6.18
CA SER A 152 -11.95 1.58 -5.14
C SER A 152 -10.95 0.46 -5.40
N GLU A 153 -9.74 0.56 -4.83
CA GLU A 153 -8.72 -0.49 -4.90
C GLU A 153 -9.26 -1.87 -4.48
N PHE A 154 -10.11 -1.92 -3.47
CA PHE A 154 -10.75 -3.17 -3.03
C PHE A 154 -11.63 -3.79 -4.13
N VAL A 155 -12.47 -2.99 -4.79
CA VAL A 155 -13.32 -3.45 -5.90
C VAL A 155 -12.47 -3.92 -7.07
N THR A 156 -11.43 -3.14 -7.42
CA THR A 156 -10.50 -3.50 -8.49
C THR A 156 -9.76 -4.80 -8.18
N ALA A 157 -9.25 -4.96 -6.96
CA ALA A 157 -8.58 -6.19 -6.53
C ALA A 157 -9.49 -7.41 -6.61
N LYS A 158 -10.77 -7.26 -6.25
CA LYS A 158 -11.75 -8.33 -6.35
C LYS A 158 -12.04 -8.70 -7.80
N ALA A 159 -12.30 -7.70 -8.64
CA ALA A 159 -12.52 -7.92 -10.08
C ALA A 159 -11.31 -8.59 -10.75
N VAL A 160 -10.09 -8.16 -10.43
CA VAL A 160 -8.86 -8.78 -10.94
C VAL A 160 -8.73 -10.23 -10.47
N ARG A 161 -9.02 -10.53 -9.20
CA ARG A 161 -8.97 -11.92 -8.70
C ARG A 161 -9.96 -12.84 -9.42
N GLU A 162 -11.10 -12.33 -9.82
CA GLU A 162 -12.11 -13.08 -10.55
C GLU A 162 -11.72 -13.28 -12.02
N ALA A 163 -11.17 -12.24 -12.68
CA ALA A 163 -10.83 -12.28 -14.10
C ALA A 163 -9.44 -12.86 -14.42
N LEU A 164 -8.47 -12.69 -13.53
CA LEU A 164 -7.06 -13.00 -13.79
C LEU A 164 -6.80 -14.48 -14.11
N PRO A 165 -7.38 -15.47 -13.41
CA PRO A 165 -7.13 -16.87 -13.72
C PRO A 165 -7.50 -17.23 -15.16
N GLN A 166 -8.65 -16.82 -15.64
CA GLN A 166 -9.11 -17.07 -17.00
C GLN A 166 -8.24 -16.34 -18.04
N PHE A 167 -7.86 -15.12 -17.76
CA PHE A 167 -6.95 -14.36 -18.61
C PHE A 167 -5.59 -15.04 -18.73
N LEU A 168 -5.04 -15.55 -17.63
CA LEU A 168 -3.76 -16.26 -17.62
C LEU A 168 -3.85 -17.60 -18.34
N LEU A 169 -4.95 -18.34 -18.17
CA LEU A 169 -5.18 -19.59 -18.89
C LEU A 169 -5.25 -19.38 -20.40
N ALA A 170 -5.99 -18.36 -20.84
CA ALA A 170 -6.13 -18.03 -22.26
C ALA A 170 -4.79 -17.62 -22.91
N ARG A 171 -3.82 -17.19 -22.13
CA ARG A 171 -2.49 -16.70 -22.56
C ARG A 171 -1.34 -17.57 -22.09
N ALA A 172 -1.61 -18.73 -21.48
CA ALA A 172 -0.57 -19.61 -20.96
C ALA A 172 0.32 -20.14 -22.10
N ALA A 173 1.57 -19.71 -22.09
CA ALA A 173 2.56 -20.12 -23.10
C ALA A 173 3.01 -21.58 -22.94
N THR A 174 2.80 -22.17 -21.76
CA THR A 174 3.22 -23.55 -21.46
C THR A 174 2.12 -24.32 -20.74
N HIS A 175 2.03 -25.63 -21.04
CA HIS A 175 1.11 -26.54 -20.38
C HIS A 175 1.34 -26.61 -18.86
N ILE A 176 2.60 -26.51 -18.40
CA ILE A 176 2.97 -26.53 -16.97
C ILE A 176 2.35 -25.34 -16.24
N PHE A 177 2.41 -24.14 -16.82
CA PHE A 177 1.83 -22.94 -16.22
C PHE A 177 0.30 -23.00 -16.19
N ALA A 178 -0.33 -23.49 -17.26
CA ALA A 178 -1.78 -23.72 -17.30
C ALA A 178 -2.22 -24.70 -16.21
N LYS A 179 -1.53 -25.83 -16.08
CA LYS A 179 -1.79 -26.84 -15.04
C LYS A 179 -1.66 -26.23 -13.64
N PHE A 180 -0.59 -25.50 -13.39
CA PHE A 180 -0.38 -24.80 -12.10
C PHE A 180 -1.54 -23.88 -11.73
N ILE A 181 -2.05 -23.10 -12.69
CA ILE A 181 -3.19 -22.19 -12.46
C ILE A 181 -4.45 -22.98 -12.14
N VAL A 182 -4.76 -24.02 -12.93
CA VAL A 182 -5.96 -24.86 -12.73
C VAL A 182 -5.94 -25.54 -11.35
N GLU A 183 -4.79 -26.08 -10.94
CA GLU A 183 -4.65 -26.75 -9.63
C GLU A 183 -4.79 -25.81 -8.43
N ARG A 184 -4.65 -24.49 -8.65
CA ARG A 184 -4.76 -23.45 -7.61
C ARG A 184 -6.10 -22.74 -7.60
N GLN A 185 -6.95 -22.98 -8.58
CA GLN A 185 -8.31 -22.45 -8.59
C GLN A 185 -9.18 -23.20 -7.57
N ASP A 186 -9.98 -22.44 -6.82
CA ASP A 186 -10.98 -23.05 -5.95
C ASP A 186 -12.06 -23.74 -6.79
N PRO A 187 -12.29 -25.04 -6.60
CA PRO A 187 -13.32 -25.80 -7.33
C PRO A 187 -14.72 -25.18 -7.22
N GLY A 188 -15.03 -24.49 -6.11
CA GLY A 188 -16.30 -23.79 -5.92
C GLY A 188 -16.51 -22.59 -6.85
N GLN A 189 -15.45 -22.02 -7.40
CA GLN A 189 -15.53 -20.90 -8.35
C GLN A 189 -15.66 -21.36 -9.81
N MET A 190 -15.25 -22.56 -10.14
CA MET A 190 -15.35 -23.08 -11.50
C MET A 190 -16.80 -23.31 -11.98
N GLY A 191 -17.76 -23.55 -11.07
CA GLY A 191 -19.15 -23.83 -11.42
C GLY A 191 -19.95 -22.60 -11.86
N GLN A 192 -19.48 -21.38 -11.61
CA GLN A 192 -20.25 -20.16 -11.93
C GLN A 192 -20.02 -19.61 -13.35
N PHE A 193 -19.00 -20.04 -14.06
CA PHE A 193 -18.65 -19.53 -15.40
C PHE A 193 -19.00 -20.47 -16.56
N GLY A 194 -19.52 -21.65 -16.28
CA GLY A 194 -19.86 -22.66 -17.31
C GLY A 194 -21.24 -22.53 -17.96
N MET A 195 -22.05 -21.51 -17.60
CA MET A 195 -23.44 -21.37 -18.11
C MET A 195 -23.69 -20.10 -18.93
N ALA A 196 -22.66 -19.46 -19.50
CA ALA A 196 -22.81 -18.36 -20.43
C ALA A 196 -22.02 -18.66 -21.73
N ALA A 197 -22.57 -19.60 -22.53
CA ALA A 197 -22.22 -19.80 -23.92
C ALA A 197 -23.49 -19.67 -24.75
#